data_19d8009d791f607025dd8039b85e17ed
#
_entry.id   19d8009d791f607025dd8039b85e17ed
#
_cell.length_a   1.000
_cell.length_b   1.000
_cell.length_c   1.000
_cell.angle_alpha   90.00
_cell.angle_beta   90.00
_cell.angle_gamma   90.00
#
_symmetry.space_group_name_H-M   'P 1'
#
loop_
_entity.id
_entity.type
_entity.pdbx_description
1 polymer ?
#
loop_
_entity_poly.entity_id
_entity_poly.type
_entity_poly.pdbx_seq_one_letter_code
_entity_poly.pdbx_strand_id
1 'polypeptide(L)'
;MSRSTRRRLRILVLMQPELIPPDSVEGMSERDLYEIKTEYDVLRTLRAQGHDVRALGVRYELLPIREAVEEWKPHVVFNLLEDFFGLREFDHHVVSYLELLRVPYTGCNPRGLVLSRDKALSKKVLAYHRLALPRFDVVRRGRRVRRSRLLTFPLIVKSLNEEGSVGIAQASVVNSDAELTARVEFVNRSIES
;
A
#
# COMPACT_ATOMS: atom_id res chain seq x y z
N MET A 1 -9.09 -4.69 -39.25
CA MET A 1 -8.94 -4.40 -37.83
C MET A 1 -7.96 -3.24 -37.67
N SER A 2 -8.45 -2.03 -37.41
CA SER A 2 -7.61 -0.84 -37.27
C SER A 2 -6.77 -1.00 -35.99
N ARG A 3 -5.44 -1.04 -36.10
CA ARG A 3 -4.52 -0.87 -34.96
C ARG A 3 -4.71 0.55 -34.44
N SER A 4 -5.48 0.69 -33.37
CA SER A 4 -5.48 1.93 -32.60
C SER A 4 -4.02 2.22 -32.23
N THR A 5 -3.45 3.27 -32.81
CA THR A 5 -2.12 3.76 -32.44
C THR A 5 -2.20 4.23 -31.00
N ARG A 6 -1.74 3.40 -30.05
CA ARG A 6 -1.70 3.77 -28.63
C ARG A 6 -0.89 5.05 -28.50
N ARG A 7 -1.48 6.06 -27.91
CA ARG A 7 -0.84 7.36 -27.67
C ARG A 7 0.37 7.16 -26.76
N ARG A 8 1.56 7.61 -27.18
CA ARG A 8 2.75 7.65 -26.33
C ARG A 8 2.54 8.66 -25.20
N LEU A 9 2.68 8.22 -23.96
CA LEU A 9 2.57 9.06 -22.78
C LEU A 9 3.93 9.30 -22.12
N ARG A 10 4.07 10.44 -21.43
CA ARG A 10 5.12 10.67 -20.45
C ARG A 10 4.58 10.20 -19.11
N ILE A 11 5.22 9.21 -18.49
CA ILE A 11 4.81 8.58 -17.24
C ILE A 11 5.92 8.74 -16.21
N LEU A 12 5.63 9.48 -15.14
CA LEU A 12 6.51 9.59 -13.99
C LEU A 12 6.17 8.47 -13.01
N VAL A 13 7.11 7.59 -12.72
CA VAL A 13 6.91 6.50 -11.76
C VAL A 13 7.55 6.89 -10.44
N LEU A 14 6.73 7.06 -9.40
CA LEU A 14 7.20 7.34 -8.03
C LEU A 14 7.45 6.02 -7.31
N MET A 15 8.60 5.91 -6.66
CA MET A 15 9.00 4.76 -5.86
C MET A 15 9.98 5.18 -4.78
N GLN A 16 10.31 4.30 -3.88
CA GLN A 16 11.38 4.56 -2.91
C GLN A 16 12.74 4.56 -3.61
N PRO A 17 13.69 5.41 -3.17
CA PRO A 17 14.98 5.56 -3.87
C PRO A 17 15.76 4.25 -4.01
N GLU A 18 15.71 3.39 -2.99
CA GLU A 18 16.38 2.09 -2.97
C GLU A 18 15.74 1.04 -3.86
N LEU A 19 14.49 1.27 -4.31
CA LEU A 19 13.77 0.38 -5.21
C LEU A 19 13.89 0.80 -6.68
N ILE A 20 14.63 1.88 -6.97
CA ILE A 20 14.92 2.25 -8.36
C ILE A 20 15.78 1.16 -8.99
N PRO A 21 15.25 0.43 -9.99
CA PRO A 21 16.00 -0.65 -10.60
C PRO A 21 17.20 -0.12 -11.39
N PRO A 22 18.31 -0.85 -11.43
CA PRO A 22 19.41 -0.54 -12.34
C PRO A 22 18.98 -0.76 -13.79
N ASP A 23 19.77 -0.20 -14.73
CA ASP A 23 19.51 -0.36 -16.17
C ASP A 23 19.60 -1.82 -16.65
N SER A 24 20.41 -2.64 -16.01
CA SER A 24 20.50 -4.09 -16.22
C SER A 24 20.40 -4.85 -14.91
N VAL A 25 19.64 -5.91 -14.92
CA VAL A 25 19.50 -6.85 -13.79
C VAL A 25 20.40 -8.08 -13.97
N GLU A 26 21.23 -8.12 -15.00
CA GLU A 26 22.18 -9.22 -15.23
C GLU A 26 23.16 -9.34 -14.06
N GLY A 27 23.29 -10.53 -13.50
CA GLY A 27 24.18 -10.80 -12.37
C GLY A 27 23.62 -10.47 -10.99
N MET A 28 22.39 -9.94 -10.89
CA MET A 28 21.73 -9.76 -9.60
C MET A 28 21.37 -11.11 -8.96
N SER A 29 21.43 -11.18 -7.63
CA SER A 29 20.93 -12.33 -6.91
C SER A 29 19.40 -12.44 -7.02
N GLU A 30 18.84 -13.65 -6.90
CA GLU A 30 17.37 -13.83 -6.87
C GLU A 30 16.71 -13.01 -5.77
N ARG A 31 17.38 -12.85 -4.64
CA ARG A 31 16.90 -12.03 -3.52
C ARG A 31 16.81 -10.56 -3.88
N ASP A 32 17.90 -9.99 -4.42
CA ASP A 32 17.93 -8.57 -4.78
C ASP A 32 16.91 -8.26 -5.90
N LEU A 33 16.80 -9.20 -6.86
CA LEU A 33 15.80 -9.07 -7.93
C LEU A 33 14.36 -9.14 -7.38
N TYR A 34 14.13 -9.97 -6.37
CA TYR A 34 12.81 -10.06 -5.72
C TYR A 34 12.42 -8.76 -5.01
N GLU A 35 13.38 -8.08 -4.37
CA GLU A 35 13.15 -6.82 -3.66
C GLU A 35 12.68 -5.69 -4.59
N ILE A 36 13.24 -5.58 -5.80
CA ILE A 36 12.90 -4.52 -6.78
C ILE A 36 11.93 -4.99 -7.88
N LYS A 37 11.38 -6.19 -7.75
CA LYS A 37 10.64 -6.86 -8.83
C LYS A 37 9.46 -6.04 -9.35
N THR A 38 8.69 -5.47 -8.46
CA THR A 38 7.49 -4.70 -8.81
C THR A 38 7.85 -3.47 -9.65
N GLU A 39 8.82 -2.69 -9.19
CA GLU A 39 9.29 -1.47 -9.84
C GLU A 39 9.93 -1.77 -11.20
N TYR A 40 10.75 -2.81 -11.25
CA TYR A 40 11.37 -3.29 -12.49
C TYR A 40 10.33 -3.72 -13.51
N ASP A 41 9.39 -4.57 -13.12
CA ASP A 41 8.35 -5.08 -14.02
C ASP A 41 7.44 -3.96 -14.54
N VAL A 42 7.10 -2.97 -13.71
CA VAL A 42 6.31 -1.79 -14.10
C VAL A 42 7.09 -0.95 -15.09
N LEU A 43 8.33 -0.54 -14.78
CA LEU A 43 9.14 0.29 -15.67
C LEU A 43 9.38 -0.39 -17.02
N ARG A 44 9.77 -1.67 -17.00
CA ARG A 44 9.98 -2.48 -18.20
C ARG A 44 8.72 -2.56 -19.06
N THR A 45 7.58 -2.82 -18.44
CA THR A 45 6.31 -2.99 -19.14
C THR A 45 5.86 -1.68 -19.79
N LEU A 46 5.93 -0.57 -19.07
CA LEU A 46 5.56 0.74 -19.60
C LEU A 46 6.46 1.18 -20.75
N ARG A 47 7.78 0.94 -20.64
CA ARG A 47 8.75 1.20 -21.72
C ARG A 47 8.50 0.31 -22.95
N ALA A 48 8.23 -0.99 -22.75
CA ALA A 48 7.89 -1.93 -23.81
C ALA A 48 6.57 -1.58 -24.55
N GLN A 49 5.66 -0.90 -23.87
CA GLN A 49 4.45 -0.34 -24.49
C GLN A 49 4.69 0.94 -25.29
N GLY A 50 5.94 1.44 -25.33
CA GLY A 50 6.33 2.62 -26.11
C GLY A 50 6.12 3.95 -25.39
N HIS A 51 5.89 3.94 -24.09
CA HIS A 51 5.77 5.16 -23.29
C HIS A 51 7.15 5.79 -22.99
N ASP A 52 7.17 7.10 -22.74
CA ASP A 52 8.34 7.80 -22.20
C ASP A 52 8.25 7.75 -20.67
N VAL A 53 9.17 7.01 -20.03
CA VAL A 53 9.06 6.66 -18.61
C VAL A 53 10.27 7.14 -17.84
N ARG A 54 10.03 7.93 -16.78
CA ARG A 54 11.04 8.35 -15.81
C ARG A 54 10.70 7.78 -14.44
N ALA A 55 11.69 7.20 -13.79
CA ALA A 55 11.60 6.82 -12.36
C ALA A 55 12.03 8.02 -11.51
N LEU A 56 11.37 8.23 -10.39
CA LEU A 56 11.71 9.22 -9.39
C LEU A 56 11.66 8.58 -7.99
N GLY A 57 12.81 8.54 -7.32
CA GLY A 57 12.91 8.12 -5.94
C GLY A 57 12.46 9.24 -5.00
N VAL A 58 11.54 8.92 -4.09
CA VAL A 58 10.99 9.87 -3.12
C VAL A 58 11.00 9.24 -1.74
N ARG A 59 11.55 9.94 -0.74
CA ARG A 59 11.58 9.43 0.65
C ARG A 59 11.19 10.49 1.68
N TYR A 60 11.85 11.65 1.67
CA TYR A 60 11.71 12.66 2.72
C TYR A 60 11.25 14.01 2.20
N GLU A 61 11.31 14.24 0.89
CA GLU A 61 11.10 15.55 0.27
C GLU A 61 10.07 15.46 -0.85
N LEU A 62 9.16 16.44 -0.89
CA LEU A 62 8.15 16.56 -1.94
C LEU A 62 8.61 17.44 -3.11
N LEU A 63 9.65 18.25 -2.90
CA LEU A 63 10.17 19.16 -3.93
C LEU A 63 10.54 18.46 -5.24
N PRO A 64 11.22 17.30 -5.23
CA PRO A 64 11.56 16.59 -6.47
C PRO A 64 10.33 16.20 -7.31
N ILE A 65 9.20 15.89 -6.65
CA ILE A 65 7.94 15.59 -7.36
C ILE A 65 7.47 16.85 -8.10
N ARG A 66 7.49 18.00 -7.41
CA ARG A 66 7.04 19.26 -7.99
C ARG A 66 7.90 19.63 -9.20
N GLU A 67 9.21 19.59 -9.06
CA GLU A 67 10.16 19.89 -10.14
C GLU A 67 9.92 18.98 -11.35
N ALA A 68 9.81 17.66 -11.14
CA ALA A 68 9.53 16.71 -12.20
C ALA A 68 8.19 16.99 -12.90
N VAL A 69 7.15 17.39 -12.16
CA VAL A 69 5.83 17.72 -12.73
C VAL A 69 5.89 19.04 -13.52
N GLU A 70 6.52 20.07 -12.98
CA GLU A 70 6.60 21.40 -13.63
C GLU A 70 7.49 21.40 -14.87
N GLU A 71 8.65 20.74 -14.81
CA GLU A 71 9.64 20.73 -15.90
C GLU A 71 9.30 19.74 -17.00
N TRP A 72 9.00 18.49 -16.61
CA TRP A 72 8.78 17.42 -17.59
C TRP A 72 7.32 17.25 -18.00
N LYS A 73 6.38 17.75 -17.21
CA LYS A 73 4.93 17.74 -17.46
C LYS A 73 4.42 16.33 -17.82
N PRO A 74 4.51 15.35 -16.92
CA PRO A 74 4.04 14.00 -17.16
C PRO A 74 2.53 14.02 -17.45
N HIS A 75 2.06 13.11 -18.28
CA HIS A 75 0.64 12.93 -18.53
C HIS A 75 -0.05 12.20 -17.37
N VAL A 76 0.71 11.39 -16.65
CA VAL A 76 0.26 10.65 -15.48
C VAL A 76 1.44 10.30 -14.56
N VAL A 77 1.20 10.31 -13.28
CA VAL A 77 2.11 9.78 -12.26
C VAL A 77 1.69 8.36 -11.93
N PHE A 78 2.58 7.39 -12.14
CA PHE A 78 2.38 6.01 -11.69
C PHE A 78 2.94 5.88 -10.27
N ASN A 79 2.06 5.80 -9.28
CA ASN A 79 2.46 5.82 -7.87
C ASN A 79 2.68 4.40 -7.35
N LEU A 80 3.92 4.08 -6.97
CA LEU A 80 4.33 2.84 -6.30
C LEU A 80 4.80 3.09 -4.86
N LEU A 81 4.67 4.32 -4.34
CA LEU A 81 5.07 4.62 -2.96
C LEU A 81 4.12 3.97 -1.96
N GLU A 82 4.68 3.22 -1.04
CA GLU A 82 3.96 2.58 0.05
C GLU A 82 4.11 3.32 1.40
N ASP A 83 5.10 4.20 1.48
CA ASP A 83 5.33 5.06 2.63
C ASP A 83 5.89 6.43 2.22
N PHE A 84 5.93 7.36 3.14
CA PHE A 84 6.67 8.60 3.04
C PHE A 84 7.30 8.91 4.40
N PHE A 85 8.55 9.34 4.40
CA PHE A 85 9.32 9.54 5.62
C PHE A 85 9.55 8.26 6.46
N GLY A 86 9.48 7.09 5.82
CA GLY A 86 9.54 5.80 6.49
C GLY A 86 8.26 5.43 7.26
N LEU A 87 7.20 6.22 7.10
CA LEU A 87 5.91 6.03 7.76
C LEU A 87 4.84 5.72 6.70
N ARG A 88 4.26 4.54 6.80
CA ARG A 88 3.19 4.09 5.88
C ARG A 88 1.94 4.96 5.98
N GLU A 89 1.67 5.53 7.14
CA GLU A 89 0.55 6.45 7.36
C GLU A 89 0.67 7.72 6.54
N PHE A 90 1.85 8.03 6.02
CA PHE A 90 2.11 9.25 5.26
C PHE A 90 1.99 9.08 3.74
N ASP A 91 1.72 7.88 3.23
CA ASP A 91 1.54 7.63 1.79
C ASP A 91 0.45 8.51 1.17
N HIS A 92 -0.67 8.71 1.87
CA HIS A 92 -1.78 9.53 1.40
C HIS A 92 -1.43 11.03 1.29
N HIS A 93 -0.40 11.50 2.00
CA HIS A 93 0.06 12.89 1.87
C HIS A 93 0.74 13.13 0.53
N VAL A 94 1.50 12.15 0.02
CA VAL A 94 2.09 12.22 -1.33
C VAL A 94 0.98 12.31 -2.38
N VAL A 95 -0.05 11.47 -2.26
CA VAL A 95 -1.19 11.48 -3.19
C VAL A 95 -1.97 12.80 -3.07
N SER A 96 -2.15 13.35 -1.86
CA SER A 96 -2.74 14.68 -1.65
C SER A 96 -1.91 15.76 -2.35
N TYR A 97 -0.59 15.65 -2.31
CA TYR A 97 0.29 16.61 -2.99
C TYR A 97 0.16 16.52 -4.51
N LEU A 98 0.02 15.32 -5.09
CA LEU A 98 -0.26 15.15 -6.51
C LEU A 98 -1.59 15.79 -6.91
N GLU A 99 -2.63 15.72 -6.05
CA GLU A 99 -3.90 16.44 -6.28
C GLU A 99 -3.72 17.96 -6.27
N LEU A 100 -2.91 18.51 -5.35
CA LEU A 100 -2.57 19.92 -5.32
C LEU A 100 -1.82 20.38 -6.59
N LEU A 101 -0.93 19.54 -7.12
CA LEU A 101 -0.24 19.77 -8.38
C LEU A 101 -1.13 19.54 -9.62
N ARG A 102 -2.36 19.06 -9.41
CA ARG A 102 -3.34 18.78 -10.49
C ARG A 102 -2.80 17.84 -11.57
N VAL A 103 -1.94 16.93 -11.22
CA VAL A 103 -1.42 15.91 -12.13
C VAL A 103 -2.22 14.62 -11.96
N PRO A 104 -2.66 13.97 -13.05
CA PRO A 104 -3.30 12.66 -12.97
C PRO A 104 -2.34 11.62 -12.36
N TYR A 105 -2.86 10.71 -11.55
CA TYR A 105 -2.06 9.65 -10.92
C TYR A 105 -2.82 8.32 -10.90
N THR A 106 -2.10 7.23 -10.69
CA THR A 106 -2.67 5.89 -10.50
C THR A 106 -2.88 5.59 -9.03
N GLY A 107 -3.83 4.70 -8.75
CA GLY A 107 -4.14 4.26 -7.39
C GLY A 107 -5.33 4.98 -6.79
N CYS A 108 -5.46 4.85 -5.49
CA CYS A 108 -6.57 5.40 -4.72
C CYS A 108 -6.36 6.88 -4.39
N ASN A 109 -7.42 7.64 -4.27
CA ASN A 109 -7.34 9.01 -3.78
C ASN A 109 -7.01 9.04 -2.26
N PRO A 110 -6.61 10.18 -1.68
CA PRO A 110 -6.19 10.26 -0.28
C PRO A 110 -7.23 9.74 0.70
N ARG A 111 -8.52 10.04 0.46
CA ARG A 111 -9.62 9.55 1.32
C ARG A 111 -9.75 8.03 1.26
N GLY A 112 -9.59 7.45 0.07
CA GLY A 112 -9.61 6.00 -0.10
C GLY A 112 -8.44 5.33 0.60
N LEU A 113 -7.23 5.90 0.54
CA LEU A 113 -6.05 5.38 1.24
C LEU A 113 -6.25 5.41 2.76
N VAL A 114 -6.68 6.54 3.32
CA VAL A 114 -6.97 6.66 4.76
C VAL A 114 -8.05 5.66 5.19
N LEU A 115 -9.10 5.51 4.39
CA LEU A 115 -10.19 4.59 4.71
C LEU A 115 -9.76 3.12 4.63
N SER A 116 -8.99 2.74 3.60
CA SER A 116 -8.55 1.35 3.41
C SER A 116 -7.58 0.90 4.48
N ARG A 117 -6.75 1.82 4.97
CA ARG A 117 -5.75 1.56 6.01
C ARG A 117 -6.40 1.17 7.35
N ASP A 118 -7.45 1.84 7.79
CA ASP A 118 -8.22 1.45 8.97
C ASP A 118 -9.27 0.38 8.63
N LYS A 119 -8.92 -0.89 8.89
CA LYS A 119 -9.78 -2.05 8.62
C LYS A 119 -11.10 -2.02 9.40
N ALA A 120 -11.13 -1.39 10.57
CA ALA A 120 -12.36 -1.27 11.34
C ALA A 120 -13.25 -0.17 10.81
N LEU A 121 -12.66 0.97 10.43
CA LEU A 121 -13.39 2.08 9.85
C LEU A 121 -14.00 1.69 8.50
N SER A 122 -13.21 1.08 7.60
CA SER A 122 -13.71 0.59 6.31
C SER A 122 -14.86 -0.41 6.48
N LYS A 123 -14.75 -1.36 7.41
CA LYS A 123 -15.85 -2.30 7.69
C LYS A 123 -17.10 -1.61 8.24
N LYS A 124 -16.95 -0.59 9.09
CA LYS A 124 -18.10 0.18 9.60
C LYS A 124 -18.82 0.93 8.47
N VAL A 125 -18.06 1.55 7.56
CA VAL A 125 -18.62 2.23 6.39
C VAL A 125 -19.36 1.23 5.49
N LEU A 126 -18.74 0.09 5.18
CA LEU A 126 -19.35 -0.94 4.36
C LEU A 126 -20.63 -1.52 5.02
N ALA A 127 -20.61 -1.74 6.34
CA ALA A 127 -21.78 -2.19 7.10
C ALA A 127 -22.94 -1.18 7.06
N TYR A 128 -22.63 0.12 7.15
CA TYR A 128 -23.63 1.17 6.98
C TYR A 128 -24.33 1.09 5.62
N HIS A 129 -23.59 0.76 4.57
CA HIS A 129 -24.14 0.52 3.23
C HIS A 129 -24.75 -0.87 3.04
N ARG A 130 -24.95 -1.62 4.11
CA ARG A 130 -25.58 -2.97 4.12
C ARG A 130 -24.85 -4.01 3.27
N LEU A 131 -23.55 -3.84 3.06
CA LEU A 131 -22.72 -4.84 2.41
C LEU A 131 -22.46 -5.98 3.38
N ALA A 132 -22.55 -7.22 2.89
CA ALA A 132 -22.28 -8.40 3.69
C ALA A 132 -20.79 -8.46 4.10
N LEU A 133 -20.53 -8.54 5.40
CA LEU A 133 -19.21 -8.54 5.99
C LEU A 133 -19.08 -9.64 7.04
N PRO A 134 -17.89 -10.23 7.18
CA PRO A 134 -17.58 -11.02 8.36
C PRO A 134 -17.74 -10.16 9.63
N ARG A 135 -18.34 -10.73 10.65
CA ARG A 135 -18.42 -10.09 11.98
C ARG A 135 -17.00 -9.83 12.49
N PHE A 136 -16.83 -8.74 13.19
CA PHE A 136 -15.52 -8.35 13.73
C PHE A 136 -15.68 -7.61 15.05
N ASP A 137 -14.59 -7.56 15.80
CA ASP A 137 -14.45 -6.75 16.99
C ASP A 137 -13.05 -6.12 16.98
N VAL A 138 -12.86 -5.04 17.72
CA VAL A 138 -11.60 -4.30 17.81
C VAL A 138 -11.12 -4.32 19.25
N VAL A 139 -9.96 -4.92 19.47
CA VAL A 139 -9.30 -4.92 20.76
C VAL A 139 -8.26 -3.81 20.80
N ARG A 140 -8.48 -2.82 21.66
CA ARG A 140 -7.53 -1.72 21.84
C ARG A 140 -6.32 -2.18 22.65
N ARG A 141 -5.13 -1.70 22.30
CA ARG A 141 -3.89 -1.95 23.05
C ARG A 141 -4.08 -1.63 24.55
N GLY A 142 -3.56 -2.48 25.42
CA GLY A 142 -3.66 -2.32 26.88
C GLY A 142 -5.05 -2.66 27.47
N ARG A 143 -6.02 -3.06 26.66
CA ARG A 143 -7.32 -3.51 27.16
C ARG A 143 -7.37 -5.04 27.26
N ARG A 144 -8.11 -5.51 28.27
CA ARG A 144 -8.38 -6.95 28.43
C ARG A 144 -9.10 -7.48 27.19
N VAL A 145 -8.59 -8.59 26.65
CA VAL A 145 -9.22 -9.30 25.55
C VAL A 145 -10.54 -9.91 26.03
N ARG A 146 -11.63 -9.56 25.38
CA ARG A 146 -12.96 -10.14 25.63
C ARG A 146 -13.63 -10.39 24.28
N ARG A 147 -13.85 -11.63 23.95
CA ARG A 147 -14.56 -12.00 22.72
C ARG A 147 -16.04 -11.63 22.82
N SER A 148 -16.55 -10.95 21.82
CA SER A 148 -17.99 -10.73 21.68
C SER A 148 -18.72 -12.09 21.51
N ARG A 149 -19.89 -12.24 22.12
CA ARG A 149 -20.74 -13.43 21.95
C ARG A 149 -21.20 -13.64 20.51
N LEU A 150 -21.11 -12.60 19.67
CA LEU A 150 -21.46 -12.65 18.25
C LEU A 150 -20.35 -13.23 17.37
N LEU A 151 -19.14 -13.44 17.92
CA LEU A 151 -18.02 -14.03 17.22
C LEU A 151 -17.89 -15.50 17.59
N THR A 152 -17.89 -16.36 16.58
CA THR A 152 -17.72 -17.82 16.71
C THR A 152 -16.38 -18.23 16.15
N PHE A 153 -15.73 -19.22 16.78
CA PHE A 153 -14.49 -19.81 16.29
C PHE A 153 -14.73 -20.65 15.02
N PRO A 154 -13.72 -20.75 14.10
CA PRO A 154 -12.40 -20.12 14.20
C PRO A 154 -12.44 -18.61 13.93
N LEU A 155 -11.54 -17.86 14.57
CA LEU A 155 -11.35 -16.42 14.36
C LEU A 155 -9.97 -16.14 13.81
N ILE A 156 -9.84 -15.06 13.05
CA ILE A 156 -8.52 -14.55 12.61
C ILE A 156 -8.21 -13.23 13.30
N VAL A 157 -7.04 -13.17 13.95
CA VAL A 157 -6.50 -11.94 14.55
C VAL A 157 -5.61 -11.24 13.55
N LYS A 158 -5.89 -9.97 13.29
CA LYS A 158 -5.12 -9.12 12.36
C LYS A 158 -4.76 -7.80 13.03
N SER A 159 -3.62 -7.22 12.64
CA SER A 159 -3.37 -5.81 12.93
C SER A 159 -4.44 -4.93 12.29
N LEU A 160 -4.78 -3.84 12.96
CA LEU A 160 -5.77 -2.89 12.48
C LEU A 160 -5.24 -2.10 11.27
N ASN A 161 -4.01 -1.61 11.35
CA ASN A 161 -3.44 -0.65 10.42
C ASN A 161 -2.37 -1.23 9.49
N GLU A 162 -1.79 -2.42 9.83
CA GLU A 162 -0.78 -3.04 8.97
C GLU A 162 -1.38 -3.65 7.71
N GLU A 163 -0.69 -3.48 6.57
CA GLU A 163 -1.05 -4.02 5.26
C GLU A 163 -0.11 -5.17 4.85
N GLY A 164 -0.32 -5.73 3.66
CA GLY A 164 0.56 -6.76 3.10
C GLY A 164 0.64 -8.05 3.91
N SER A 165 -0.36 -8.34 4.75
CA SER A 165 -0.35 -9.52 5.63
C SER A 165 0.77 -9.53 6.68
N VAL A 166 1.36 -8.37 6.98
CA VAL A 166 2.37 -8.25 8.04
C VAL A 166 1.81 -8.77 9.35
N GLY A 167 2.56 -9.62 10.04
CA GLY A 167 2.15 -10.25 11.29
C GLY A 167 1.06 -11.31 11.16
N ILE A 168 0.61 -11.67 9.95
CA ILE A 168 -0.31 -12.79 9.74
C ILE A 168 0.49 -14.07 9.54
N ALA A 169 0.21 -15.07 10.36
CA ALA A 169 0.76 -16.42 10.28
C ALA A 169 -0.38 -17.43 10.51
N GLN A 170 -0.10 -18.72 10.38
CA GLN A 170 -1.09 -19.75 10.71
C GLN A 170 -1.61 -19.60 12.15
N ALA A 171 -0.74 -19.20 13.09
CA ALA A 171 -1.11 -18.88 14.47
C ALA A 171 -2.04 -17.66 14.63
N SER A 172 -2.34 -16.93 13.54
CA SER A 172 -3.35 -15.86 13.57
C SER A 172 -4.78 -16.39 13.50
N VAL A 173 -4.97 -17.65 13.09
CA VAL A 173 -6.25 -18.36 13.18
C VAL A 173 -6.29 -19.01 14.55
N VAL A 174 -7.33 -18.65 15.33
CA VAL A 174 -7.48 -19.08 16.73
C VAL A 174 -8.80 -19.80 16.92
N ASN A 175 -8.81 -20.81 17.80
CA ASN A 175 -9.95 -21.72 18.02
C ASN A 175 -10.48 -21.67 19.47
N SER A 176 -9.83 -20.89 20.34
CA SER A 176 -10.20 -20.77 21.75
C SER A 176 -9.97 -19.34 22.27
N ASP A 177 -10.62 -18.98 23.37
CA ASP A 177 -10.42 -17.69 24.04
C ASP A 177 -8.99 -17.55 24.60
N ALA A 178 -8.33 -18.65 24.96
CA ALA A 178 -6.93 -18.65 25.38
C ALA A 178 -5.99 -18.30 24.21
N GLU A 179 -6.16 -18.96 23.06
CA GLU A 179 -5.39 -18.66 21.85
C GLU A 179 -5.66 -17.23 21.35
N LEU A 180 -6.92 -16.77 21.41
CA LEU A 180 -7.29 -15.41 21.06
C LEU A 180 -6.52 -14.39 21.91
N THR A 181 -6.50 -14.60 23.24
CA THR A 181 -5.78 -13.70 24.16
C THR A 181 -4.29 -13.70 23.88
N ALA A 182 -3.67 -14.87 23.78
CA ALA A 182 -2.24 -14.98 23.48
C ALA A 182 -1.86 -14.32 22.14
N ARG A 183 -2.70 -14.51 21.10
CA ARG A 183 -2.44 -13.93 19.79
C ARG A 183 -2.59 -12.42 19.75
N VAL A 184 -3.61 -11.86 20.41
CA VAL A 184 -3.79 -10.40 20.52
C VAL A 184 -2.63 -9.77 21.28
N GLU A 185 -2.17 -10.38 22.38
CA GLU A 185 -1.02 -9.90 23.15
C GLU A 185 0.28 -9.95 22.31
N PHE A 186 0.47 -11.01 21.52
CA PHE A 186 1.59 -11.11 20.60
C PHE A 186 1.58 -9.96 19.58
N VAL A 187 0.45 -9.72 18.92
CA VAL A 187 0.29 -8.64 17.94
C VAL A 187 0.56 -7.29 18.58
N ASN A 188 0.02 -7.05 19.77
CA ASN A 188 0.24 -5.79 20.51
C ASN A 188 1.70 -5.53 20.91
N ARG A 189 2.52 -6.60 21.05
CA ARG A 189 3.95 -6.49 21.36
C ARG A 189 4.82 -6.38 20.10
N SER A 190 4.40 -7.02 19.01
CA SER A 190 5.23 -7.16 17.80
C SER A 190 5.04 -6.01 16.82
N ILE A 191 3.97 -5.24 16.95
CA ILE A 191 3.65 -4.13 16.07
C ILE A 191 3.79 -2.84 16.89
N GLU A 192 4.85 -2.10 16.61
CA GLU A 192 5.01 -0.73 17.09
C GLU A 192 4.07 0.16 16.27
N SER A 193 3.03 0.64 16.92
CA SER A 193 2.10 1.63 16.37
C SER A 193 2.10 2.86 17.27
#